data_8e5ac1a06339dc237eddbc072f8b68e0
#
_entry.id   8e5ac1a06339dc237eddbc072f8b68e0
#
_cell.length_a   1.000
_cell.length_b   1.000
_cell.length_c   1.000
_cell.angle_alpha   90.00
_cell.angle_beta   90.00
_cell.angle_gamma   90.00
#
_symmetry.space_group_name_H-M   'P 1'
#
loop_
_entity.id
_entity.type
_entity.pdbx_description
1 polymer ?
#
loop_
_entity_poly.entity_id
_entity_poly.type
_entity_poly.pdbx_seq_one_letter_code
_entity_poly.pdbx_strand_id
1 'polypeptide(L)'
;MANDMESYAGCTSTVVLITRTEVICANAGDSRTVLASRGTAKDMSVDHKPEDPGELRRIENSGNFVEQGRVNGRLALSRALGDFEYKQSSHLPLKEQAVTAFPDVRVEPINGDT
;
A
#
# COMPACT_ATOMS: atom_id res chain seq x y z
N MET A 1 -11.49 20.67 1.54
CA MET A 1 -12.18 19.41 1.29
C MET A 1 -12.31 19.15 -0.22
N ALA A 2 -12.03 17.93 -0.65
CA ALA A 2 -12.18 17.58 -2.06
C ALA A 2 -13.65 17.64 -2.48
N ASN A 3 -13.91 18.00 -3.73
CA ASN A 3 -15.27 17.92 -4.27
C ASN A 3 -15.62 16.45 -4.54
N ASP A 4 -16.86 16.17 -4.93
CA ASP A 4 -17.35 14.80 -5.07
C ASP A 4 -16.50 13.96 -6.02
N MET A 5 -16.02 14.52 -7.12
CA MET A 5 -15.19 13.80 -8.08
C MET A 5 -13.82 13.47 -7.49
N GLU A 6 -13.21 14.42 -6.81
CA GLU A 6 -11.90 14.22 -6.18
C GLU A 6 -11.96 13.21 -5.04
N SER A 7 -13.11 13.13 -4.36
CA SER A 7 -13.30 12.22 -3.23
C SER A 7 -13.23 10.75 -3.63
N TYR A 8 -13.43 10.43 -4.91
CA TYR A 8 -13.38 9.06 -5.40
C TYR A 8 -12.06 8.70 -6.06
N ALA A 9 -11.16 9.66 -6.20
CA ALA A 9 -9.87 9.41 -6.82
C ALA A 9 -8.86 8.89 -5.82
N GLY A 10 -7.96 8.03 -6.28
CA GLY A 10 -6.86 7.54 -5.46
C GLY A 10 -5.76 6.96 -6.34
N CYS A 11 -4.64 6.64 -5.71
CA CYS A 11 -3.52 6.01 -6.40
C CYS A 11 -2.67 5.21 -5.41
N THR A 12 -1.97 4.22 -5.94
CA THR A 12 -0.91 3.55 -5.21
C THR A 12 0.32 4.44 -5.14
N SER A 13 1.25 4.13 -4.25
CA SER A 13 2.50 4.86 -4.14
C SER A 13 3.64 3.90 -3.89
N THR A 14 4.69 4.01 -4.70
CA THR A 14 5.95 3.31 -4.43
C THR A 14 7.07 4.33 -4.61
N VAL A 15 7.81 4.57 -3.53
CA VAL A 15 8.85 5.59 -3.46
C VAL A 15 10.18 4.92 -3.10
N VAL A 16 11.23 5.27 -3.82
CA VAL A 16 12.55 4.71 -3.57
C VAL A 16 13.50 5.86 -3.26
N LEU A 17 14.22 5.73 -2.14
CA LEU A 17 15.29 6.63 -1.77
C LEU A 17 16.60 5.86 -1.83
N ILE A 18 17.54 6.37 -2.59
CA ILE A 18 18.88 5.76 -2.73
C ILE A 18 19.87 6.65 -2.04
N THR A 19 20.54 6.11 -1.04
CA THR A 19 21.64 6.79 -0.34
C THR A 19 22.96 6.15 -0.75
N ARG A 20 24.05 6.58 -0.14
CA ARG A 20 25.35 5.95 -0.42
C ARG A 20 25.45 4.52 0.10
N THR A 21 24.63 4.16 1.09
CA THR A 21 24.73 2.87 1.77
C THR A 21 23.48 2.00 1.66
N GLU A 22 22.36 2.57 1.20
CA GLU A 22 21.09 1.85 1.25
C GLU A 22 20.16 2.24 0.11
N VAL A 23 19.33 1.27 -0.28
CA VAL A 23 18.14 1.51 -1.09
C VAL A 23 16.94 1.32 -0.17
N ILE A 24 16.10 2.34 -0.05
CA ILE A 24 14.95 2.32 0.86
C ILE A 24 13.69 2.45 0.01
N CYS A 25 12.77 1.49 0.15
CA CYS A 25 11.50 1.50 -0.57
C CYS A 25 10.34 1.64 0.40
N ALA A 26 9.49 2.63 0.16
CA ALA A 26 8.23 2.82 0.89
C ALA A 26 7.09 2.54 -0.08
N ASN A 27 6.23 1.58 0.26
CA ASN A 27 5.17 1.10 -0.64
C ASN A 27 3.82 1.13 0.04
N ALA A 28 2.83 1.68 -0.64
CA ALA A 28 1.41 1.62 -0.26
C ALA A 28 0.61 1.27 -1.49
N GLY A 29 0.13 0.03 -1.56
CA GLY A 29 -0.69 -0.45 -2.65
C GLY A 29 -0.11 -1.66 -3.36
N ASP A 30 -0.64 -1.92 -4.55
CA ASP A 30 -0.28 -3.08 -5.35
C ASP A 30 0.56 -2.76 -6.58
N SER A 31 1.20 -1.61 -6.59
CA SER A 31 2.32 -1.35 -7.49
C SER A 31 3.56 -1.99 -6.87
N ARG A 32 4.61 -2.17 -7.67
CA ARG A 32 5.74 -3.00 -7.21
C ARG A 32 7.06 -2.36 -7.56
N THR A 33 8.02 -2.48 -6.64
CA THR A 33 9.40 -2.10 -6.86
C THR A 33 10.27 -3.34 -6.84
N VAL A 34 11.12 -3.48 -7.84
CA VAL A 34 12.06 -4.60 -7.96
C VAL A 34 13.46 -4.05 -8.13
N LEU A 35 14.41 -4.60 -7.37
CA LEU A 35 15.82 -4.25 -7.46
C LEU A 35 16.55 -5.33 -8.25
N ALA A 36 17.23 -4.92 -9.32
CA ALA A 36 18.08 -5.85 -10.07
C ALA A 36 19.51 -5.73 -9.56
N SER A 37 20.10 -6.85 -9.17
CA SER A 37 21.47 -6.91 -8.67
C SER A 37 22.12 -8.19 -9.17
N ARG A 38 23.24 -8.07 -9.86
CA ARG A 38 23.99 -9.22 -10.41
C ARG A 38 23.12 -10.13 -11.28
N GLY A 39 22.23 -9.55 -12.08
CA GLY A 39 21.34 -10.31 -12.94
C GLY A 39 20.21 -11.01 -12.21
N THR A 40 20.02 -10.74 -10.93
CA THR A 40 18.97 -11.32 -10.11
C THR A 40 17.97 -10.24 -9.71
N ALA A 41 16.68 -10.54 -9.83
CA ALA A 41 15.62 -9.65 -9.39
C ALA A 41 15.32 -9.89 -7.91
N LYS A 42 15.18 -8.80 -7.14
CA LYS A 42 14.83 -8.87 -5.73
C LYS A 42 13.66 -7.95 -5.47
N ASP A 43 12.58 -8.49 -4.91
CA ASP A 43 11.42 -7.67 -4.58
C ASP A 43 11.76 -6.70 -3.45
N MET A 44 11.44 -5.42 -3.66
CA MET A 44 11.58 -4.37 -2.66
C MET A 44 10.26 -3.97 -2.06
N SER A 45 9.17 -4.59 -2.50
CA SER A 45 7.85 -4.34 -1.97
C SER A 45 7.01 -5.60 -2.07
N VAL A 46 6.00 -5.68 -1.22
CA VAL A 46 4.99 -6.74 -1.25
C VAL A 46 3.65 -6.06 -1.53
N ASP A 47 2.94 -6.53 -2.54
CA ASP A 47 1.66 -5.94 -2.93
C ASP A 47 0.67 -6.01 -1.78
N HIS A 48 -0.09 -4.94 -1.57
CA HIS A 48 -1.15 -4.90 -0.57
C HIS A 48 -2.47 -5.28 -1.22
N LYS A 49 -2.92 -6.51 -0.96
CA LYS A 49 -4.18 -7.03 -1.51
C LYS A 49 -5.21 -7.23 -0.41
N PRO A 50 -6.50 -6.93 -0.68
CA PRO A 50 -7.54 -7.00 0.36
C PRO A 50 -7.68 -8.37 1.03
N GLU A 51 -7.40 -9.45 0.34
CA GLU A 51 -7.56 -10.81 0.88
C GLU A 51 -6.35 -11.30 1.69
N ASP A 52 -5.24 -10.56 1.68
CA ASP A 52 -4.07 -10.92 2.50
C ASP A 52 -4.45 -10.82 3.98
N PRO A 53 -4.01 -11.76 4.82
CA PRO A 53 -4.53 -11.86 6.20
C PRO A 53 -4.48 -10.58 7.02
N GLY A 54 -3.37 -9.85 6.99
CA GLY A 54 -3.25 -8.60 7.74
C GLY A 54 -4.12 -7.48 7.19
N GLU A 55 -4.21 -7.39 5.86
CA GLU A 55 -5.06 -6.41 5.19
C GLU A 55 -6.53 -6.73 5.43
N LEU A 56 -6.92 -7.99 5.29
CA LEU A 56 -8.29 -8.43 5.52
C LEU A 56 -8.74 -8.11 6.94
N ARG A 57 -7.89 -8.40 7.93
CA ARG A 57 -8.22 -8.13 9.34
C ARG A 57 -8.47 -6.65 9.58
N ARG A 58 -7.64 -5.77 9.00
CA ARG A 58 -7.82 -4.33 9.14
C ARG A 58 -9.12 -3.88 8.49
N ILE A 59 -9.41 -4.39 7.30
CA ILE A 59 -10.63 -4.02 6.56
C ILE A 59 -11.87 -4.43 7.35
N GLU A 60 -11.89 -5.64 7.85
CA GLU A 60 -13.04 -6.13 8.64
C GLU A 60 -13.17 -5.38 9.95
N ASN A 61 -12.05 -5.09 10.61
CA ASN A 61 -12.06 -4.35 11.87
C ASN A 61 -12.55 -2.91 11.69
N SER A 62 -12.43 -2.36 10.49
CA SER A 62 -12.91 -1.01 10.18
C SER A 62 -14.42 -0.97 9.89
N GLY A 63 -15.09 -2.12 9.90
CA GLY A 63 -16.52 -2.20 9.60
C GLY A 63 -16.83 -2.43 8.13
N ASN A 64 -15.82 -2.77 7.33
CA ASN A 64 -15.98 -3.06 5.91
C ASN A 64 -15.77 -4.55 5.66
N PHE A 65 -15.87 -4.97 4.40
CA PHE A 65 -15.75 -6.38 4.05
C PHE A 65 -14.94 -6.55 2.77
N VAL A 66 -14.51 -7.79 2.50
CA VAL A 66 -13.83 -8.15 1.26
C VAL A 66 -14.66 -9.18 0.54
N GLU A 67 -14.92 -8.95 -0.74
CA GLU A 67 -15.68 -9.84 -1.59
C GLU A 67 -15.00 -9.92 -2.95
N GLN A 68 -14.70 -11.13 -3.40
CA GLN A 68 -14.00 -11.39 -4.65
C GLN A 68 -12.65 -10.64 -4.73
N GLY A 69 -11.92 -10.59 -3.61
CA GLY A 69 -10.64 -9.93 -3.55
C GLY A 69 -10.70 -8.40 -3.57
N ARG A 70 -11.89 -7.82 -3.34
CA ARG A 70 -12.10 -6.37 -3.41
C ARG A 70 -12.72 -5.84 -2.13
N VAL A 71 -12.27 -4.67 -1.70
CA VAL A 71 -12.86 -3.96 -0.57
C VAL A 71 -14.29 -3.58 -0.94
N ASN A 72 -15.24 -4.04 -0.15
CA ASN A 72 -16.67 -3.82 -0.38
C ASN A 72 -17.12 -4.27 -1.78
N GLY A 73 -16.42 -5.26 -2.35
CA GLY A 73 -16.73 -5.79 -3.66
C GLY A 73 -16.33 -4.88 -4.82
N ARG A 74 -15.59 -3.80 -4.56
CA ARG A 74 -15.29 -2.79 -5.59
C ARG A 74 -13.81 -2.51 -5.80
N LEU A 75 -13.06 -2.22 -4.75
CA LEU A 75 -11.66 -1.76 -4.88
C LEU A 75 -10.70 -2.93 -4.71
N ALA A 76 -9.87 -3.18 -5.74
CA ALA A 76 -9.00 -4.36 -5.80
C ALA A 76 -7.67 -4.19 -5.07
N LEU A 77 -7.51 -3.15 -4.25
CA LEU A 77 -6.31 -2.94 -3.46
C LEU A 77 -6.68 -2.51 -2.05
N SER A 78 -5.72 -2.57 -1.13
CA SER A 78 -5.98 -2.31 0.28
C SER A 78 -5.18 -1.14 0.85
N ARG A 79 -4.28 -0.55 0.07
CA ARG A 79 -3.57 0.66 0.48
C ARG A 79 -3.41 1.61 -0.69
N ALA A 80 -3.66 2.90 -0.42
CA ALA A 80 -3.64 3.94 -1.46
C ALA A 80 -3.64 5.31 -0.83
N LEU A 81 -3.17 6.29 -1.59
CA LEU A 81 -3.41 7.70 -1.30
C LEU A 81 -4.80 8.04 -1.87
N GLY A 82 -5.56 8.87 -1.18
CA GLY A 82 -6.91 9.19 -1.62
C GLY A 82 -7.87 8.05 -1.31
N ASP A 83 -8.75 7.73 -2.26
CA ASP A 83 -9.79 6.71 -2.07
C ASP A 83 -10.59 6.94 -0.77
N PHE A 84 -11.01 8.18 -0.55
CA PHE A 84 -11.57 8.63 0.72
C PHE A 84 -12.86 7.93 1.12
N GLU A 85 -13.60 7.36 0.17
CA GLU A 85 -14.82 6.63 0.54
C GLU A 85 -14.52 5.40 1.41
N TYR A 86 -13.26 4.89 1.36
CA TYR A 86 -12.81 3.77 2.17
C TYR A 86 -12.10 4.20 3.45
N LYS A 87 -12.13 5.49 3.77
CA LYS A 87 -11.44 6.10 4.91
C LYS A 87 -12.41 6.87 5.80
N GLN A 88 -13.61 6.32 5.97
CA GLN A 88 -14.71 7.00 6.68
C GLN A 88 -15.06 6.39 8.04
N SER A 89 -14.21 5.51 8.57
CA SER A 89 -14.43 4.95 9.91
C SER A 89 -13.96 5.96 10.95
N SER A 90 -14.85 6.87 11.34
CA SER A 90 -14.51 8.07 12.11
C SER A 90 -13.91 7.80 13.50
N HIS A 91 -14.11 6.59 14.01
CA HIS A 91 -13.59 6.17 15.31
C HIS A 91 -12.18 5.57 15.25
N LEU A 92 -11.61 5.45 14.04
CA LEU A 92 -10.30 4.83 13.83
C LEU A 92 -9.27 5.82 13.28
N PRO A 93 -8.01 5.70 13.69
CA PRO A 93 -6.94 6.50 13.08
C PRO A 93 -6.71 6.11 11.63
N LEU A 94 -5.99 6.95 10.90
CA LEU A 94 -5.78 6.78 9.46
C LEU A 94 -5.18 5.42 9.09
N LYS A 95 -4.22 4.93 9.87
CA LYS A 95 -3.56 3.65 9.56
C LYS A 95 -4.45 2.43 9.75
N GLU A 96 -5.61 2.59 10.40
CA GLU A 96 -6.55 1.49 10.66
C GLU A 96 -7.80 1.56 9.78
N GLN A 97 -7.86 2.51 8.87
CA GLN A 97 -8.97 2.60 7.91
C GLN A 97 -8.94 1.42 6.94
N ALA A 98 -10.09 1.14 6.31
CA ALA A 98 -10.20 0.02 5.38
C ALA A 98 -9.13 0.07 4.29
N VAL A 99 -8.92 1.25 3.71
CA VAL A 99 -7.82 1.52 2.79
C VAL A 99 -6.94 2.58 3.47
N THR A 100 -5.65 2.33 3.57
CA THR A 100 -4.74 3.25 4.26
C THR A 100 -3.57 3.63 3.37
N ALA A 101 -3.08 4.85 3.56
CA ALA A 101 -1.85 5.30 2.90
C ALA A 101 -0.59 4.92 3.69
N PHE A 102 -0.74 4.25 4.83
CA PHE A 102 0.40 3.86 5.66
C PHE A 102 1.29 2.88 4.89
N PRO A 103 2.57 3.20 4.68
CA PRO A 103 3.43 2.37 3.83
C PRO A 103 4.13 1.28 4.63
N ASP A 104 4.49 0.21 3.91
CA ASP A 104 5.51 -0.72 4.39
C ASP A 104 6.86 -0.23 3.85
N VAL A 105 7.90 -0.34 4.66
CA VAL A 105 9.25 0.12 4.30
C VAL A 105 10.21 -1.05 4.32
N ARG A 106 10.97 -1.19 3.24
CA ARG A 106 12.04 -2.18 3.14
C ARG A 106 13.35 -1.48 2.84
N VAL A 107 14.41 -1.90 3.52
CA VAL A 107 15.76 -1.34 3.35
C VAL A 107 16.68 -2.44 2.86
N GLU A 108 17.43 -2.14 1.81
CA GLU A 108 18.44 -3.05 1.27
C GLU A 108 19.79 -2.36 1.30
N PRO A 109 20.80 -2.93 1.96
CA PRO A 109 22.12 -2.32 1.98
C PRO A 109 22.77 -2.40 0.59
N ILE A 110 23.48 -1.33 0.23
CA ILE A 110 24.27 -1.28 -0.99
C ILE A 110 25.67 -1.76 -0.67
N ASN A 111 26.14 -2.72 -1.45
CA ASN A 111 27.52 -3.19 -1.37
C ASN A 111 28.11 -3.16 -2.78
N GLY A 112 29.34 -3.63 -2.95
CA GLY A 112 30.00 -3.61 -4.24
C GLY A 112 29.29 -4.39 -5.34
N ASP A 113 28.28 -5.14 -5.02
CA ASP A 113 27.57 -6.02 -5.93
C ASP A 113 26.18 -5.49 -6.32
N THR A 114 25.76 -4.39 -5.75
CA THR A 114 24.44 -3.82 -5.97
C THR A 114 24.41 -2.92 -7.21
#